data_6e048b93aa1ebb6bbf11d0e4e5e374f4
#
_entry.id   6e048b93aa1ebb6bbf11d0e4e5e374f4
#
_cell.length_a   1.000
_cell.length_b   1.000
_cell.length_c   1.000
_cell.angle_alpha   90.00
_cell.angle_beta   90.00
_cell.angle_gamma   90.00
#
_symmetry.space_group_name_H-M   'P 1'
#
loop_
_entity.id
_entity.type
_entity.pdbx_description
1 polymer ?
#
loop_
_entity_poly.entity_id
_entity_poly.type
_entity_poly.pdbx_seq_one_letter_code
_entity_poly.pdbx_strand_id
1 'polypeptide(L)'
;LQDAEAMERVAGIICKQIKEKPVVVASAMGKTTNTLLKAAKSAAEGKRKEALDLLGQLKEAHLREAQRLGLALSEDDVFEEINGMFKDMGNIVKGLSILGELTPRSMDAMASFGERLSTLILTQALESGGIPAQLMDARQCMITDDNFTRAAPLFELAEPAIGEHLLPVIRAGRVPVFQGFIGS
;
A
#
# COMPACT_ATOMS: atom_id res chain seq x y z
N LEU A 1 -7.61 -7.80 2.19
CA LEU A 1 -8.18 -7.55 0.86
C LEU A 1 -7.67 -8.61 -0.12
N GLN A 2 -8.52 -9.34 -0.82
CA GLN A 2 -8.08 -10.38 -1.75
C GLN A 2 -8.14 -9.91 -3.20
N ASP A 3 -9.23 -9.25 -3.58
CA ASP A 3 -9.61 -8.87 -4.94
C ASP A 3 -10.62 -7.71 -4.93
N ALA A 4 -11.10 -7.30 -6.09
CA ALA A 4 -12.10 -6.25 -6.27
C ALA A 4 -13.40 -6.53 -5.49
N GLU A 5 -13.91 -7.77 -5.51
CA GLU A 5 -15.12 -8.12 -4.77
C GLU A 5 -14.94 -7.96 -3.26
N ALA A 6 -13.75 -8.27 -2.74
CA ALA A 6 -13.44 -8.03 -1.33
C ALA A 6 -13.40 -6.52 -1.01
N MET A 7 -12.90 -5.70 -1.93
CA MET A 7 -12.90 -4.24 -1.78
C MET A 7 -14.32 -3.66 -1.82
N GLU A 8 -15.19 -4.14 -2.70
CA GLU A 8 -16.61 -3.75 -2.75
C GLU A 8 -17.35 -4.12 -1.45
N ARG A 9 -17.09 -5.32 -0.90
CA ARG A 9 -17.65 -5.72 0.41
C ARG A 9 -17.19 -4.80 1.53
N VAL A 10 -15.91 -4.42 1.54
CA VAL A 10 -15.34 -3.47 2.50
C VAL A 10 -15.98 -2.09 2.34
N ALA A 11 -16.15 -1.60 1.12
CA ALA A 11 -16.85 -0.34 0.85
C ALA A 11 -18.30 -0.36 1.40
N GLY A 12 -19.02 -1.47 1.22
CA GLY A 12 -20.35 -1.66 1.80
C GLY A 12 -20.36 -1.65 3.33
N ILE A 13 -19.35 -2.18 3.99
CA ILE A 13 -19.18 -2.14 5.46
C ILE A 13 -18.92 -0.70 5.92
N ILE A 14 -17.98 -0.01 5.26
CA ILE A 14 -17.61 1.38 5.58
C ILE A 14 -18.82 2.29 5.42
N CYS A 15 -19.59 2.13 4.33
CA CYS A 15 -20.80 2.91 4.07
C CYS A 15 -21.82 2.78 5.22
N LYS A 16 -22.02 1.58 5.74
CA LYS A 16 -22.93 1.33 6.89
C LYS A 16 -22.43 1.96 8.18
N GLN A 17 -21.12 2.09 8.34
CA GLN A 17 -20.48 2.61 9.54
C GLN A 17 -20.04 4.09 9.42
N ILE A 18 -20.40 4.78 8.33
CA ILE A 18 -19.91 6.13 8.03
C ILE A 18 -20.19 7.14 9.17
N LYS A 19 -21.32 6.99 9.87
CA LYS A 19 -21.71 7.85 11.00
C LYS A 19 -20.79 7.71 12.21
N GLU A 20 -20.13 6.56 12.35
CA GLU A 20 -19.19 6.28 13.43
C GLU A 20 -17.78 6.84 13.13
N LYS A 21 -17.62 7.54 12.00
CA LYS A 21 -16.33 8.11 11.56
C LYS A 21 -15.20 7.07 11.55
N PRO A 22 -15.34 5.99 10.77
CA PRO A 22 -14.38 4.90 10.79
C PRO A 22 -13.01 5.34 10.28
N VAL A 23 -11.97 4.75 10.86
CA VAL A 23 -10.61 4.74 10.32
C VAL A 23 -10.38 3.37 9.70
N VAL A 24 -9.99 3.35 8.43
CA VAL A 24 -9.76 2.10 7.69
C VAL A 24 -8.28 1.78 7.70
N VAL A 25 -7.93 0.58 8.14
CA VAL A 25 -6.58 0.04 8.04
C VAL A 25 -6.63 -1.21 7.18
N ALA A 26 -5.88 -1.22 6.08
CA ALA A 26 -5.91 -2.32 5.14
C ALA A 26 -4.51 -2.86 4.86
N SER A 27 -4.42 -4.19 4.67
CA SER A 27 -3.20 -4.87 4.27
C SER A 27 -3.15 -5.09 2.76
N ALA A 28 -2.03 -5.61 2.27
CA ALA A 28 -1.81 -5.91 0.86
C ALA A 28 -2.89 -6.80 0.26
N MET A 29 -3.13 -6.65 -1.03
CA MET A 29 -4.09 -7.46 -1.79
C MET A 29 -3.53 -8.87 -2.05
N GLY A 30 -4.32 -9.89 -1.73
CA GLY A 30 -4.01 -11.29 -2.03
C GLY A 30 -2.65 -11.76 -1.51
N LYS A 31 -1.80 -12.24 -2.42
CA LYS A 31 -0.44 -12.72 -2.11
C LYS A 31 0.67 -11.72 -2.47
N THR A 32 0.34 -10.44 -2.58
CA THR A 32 1.25 -9.38 -3.06
C THR A 32 2.54 -9.34 -2.26
N THR A 33 2.47 -9.25 -0.93
CA THR A 33 3.67 -9.18 -0.06
C THR A 33 4.62 -10.35 -0.28
N ASN A 34 4.08 -11.59 -0.38
CA ASN A 34 4.90 -12.78 -0.64
C ASN A 34 5.57 -12.71 -2.02
N THR A 35 4.87 -12.21 -3.04
CA THR A 35 5.42 -12.05 -4.40
C THR A 35 6.51 -10.99 -4.42
N LEU A 36 6.33 -9.87 -3.72
CA LEU A 36 7.32 -8.81 -3.61
C LEU A 36 8.60 -9.30 -2.91
N LEU A 37 8.46 -10.00 -1.79
CA LEU A 37 9.62 -10.59 -1.08
C LEU A 37 10.33 -11.64 -1.93
N LYS A 38 9.59 -12.44 -2.71
CA LYS A 38 10.19 -13.39 -3.67
C LYS A 38 10.96 -12.66 -4.75
N ALA A 39 10.42 -11.57 -5.31
CA ALA A 39 11.10 -10.75 -6.32
C ALA A 39 12.39 -10.14 -5.76
N ALA A 40 12.36 -9.58 -4.54
CA ALA A 40 13.54 -9.05 -3.87
C ALA A 40 14.64 -10.11 -3.67
N LYS A 41 14.25 -11.31 -3.22
CA LYS A 41 15.16 -12.44 -3.05
C LYS A 41 15.77 -12.89 -4.37
N SER A 42 14.96 -13.08 -5.41
CA SER A 42 15.44 -13.44 -6.75
C SER A 42 16.41 -12.40 -7.30
N ALA A 43 16.15 -11.11 -7.07
CA ALA A 43 17.04 -10.03 -7.46
C ALA A 43 18.42 -10.12 -6.78
N ALA A 44 18.44 -10.30 -5.46
CA ALA A 44 19.68 -10.44 -4.70
C ALA A 44 20.48 -11.71 -5.07
N GLU A 45 19.79 -12.77 -5.54
CA GLU A 45 20.42 -13.97 -6.09
C GLU A 45 20.93 -13.80 -7.55
N GLY A 46 20.90 -12.60 -8.11
CA GLY A 46 21.30 -12.31 -9.49
C GLY A 46 20.27 -12.69 -10.56
N LYS A 47 19.09 -13.18 -10.17
CA LYS A 47 17.98 -13.57 -11.06
C LYS A 47 17.09 -12.38 -11.41
N ARG A 48 17.70 -11.29 -11.88
CA ARG A 48 17.01 -10.02 -12.16
C ARG A 48 15.81 -10.16 -13.09
N LYS A 49 15.93 -10.99 -14.14
CA LYS A 49 14.83 -11.19 -15.10
C LYS A 49 13.61 -11.80 -14.39
N GLU A 50 13.81 -12.86 -13.61
CA GLU A 50 12.72 -13.48 -12.82
C GLU A 50 12.06 -12.48 -11.87
N ALA A 51 12.86 -11.64 -11.20
CA ALA A 51 12.33 -10.61 -10.31
C ALA A 51 11.44 -9.60 -11.05
N LEU A 52 11.88 -9.12 -12.23
CA LEU A 52 11.11 -8.19 -13.06
C LEU A 52 9.85 -8.84 -13.65
N ASP A 53 9.91 -10.12 -14.04
CA ASP A 53 8.75 -10.87 -14.51
C ASP A 53 7.67 -11.00 -13.42
N LEU A 54 8.09 -11.25 -12.15
CA LEU A 54 7.18 -11.26 -11.00
C LEU A 54 6.53 -9.91 -10.77
N LEU A 55 7.28 -8.80 -10.85
CA LEU A 55 6.72 -7.45 -10.75
C LEU A 55 5.75 -7.14 -11.89
N GLY A 56 6.05 -7.57 -13.11
CA GLY A 56 5.16 -7.39 -14.27
C GLY A 56 3.82 -8.08 -14.07
N GLN A 57 3.83 -9.35 -13.67
CA GLN A 57 2.61 -10.12 -13.37
C GLN A 57 1.80 -9.47 -12.23
N LEU A 58 2.49 -8.98 -11.20
CA LEU A 58 1.85 -8.32 -10.07
C LEU A 58 1.18 -7.01 -10.49
N LYS A 59 1.86 -6.23 -11.34
CA LYS A 59 1.32 -4.98 -11.91
C LYS A 59 0.04 -5.25 -12.69
N GLU A 60 0.07 -6.21 -13.61
CA GLU A 60 -1.11 -6.57 -14.40
C GLU A 60 -2.27 -7.02 -13.52
N ALA A 61 -1.99 -7.76 -12.43
CA ALA A 61 -3.03 -8.17 -11.48
C ALA A 61 -3.68 -6.96 -10.80
N HIS A 62 -2.89 -6.01 -10.29
CA HIS A 62 -3.42 -4.80 -9.63
C HIS A 62 -4.21 -3.92 -10.60
N LEU A 63 -3.71 -3.74 -11.83
CA LEU A 63 -4.42 -2.98 -12.86
C LEU A 63 -5.77 -3.63 -13.24
N ARG A 64 -5.81 -4.96 -13.35
CA ARG A 64 -7.08 -5.67 -13.60
C ARG A 64 -8.09 -5.47 -12.46
N GLU A 65 -7.65 -5.57 -11.21
CA GLU A 65 -8.56 -5.38 -10.07
C GLU A 65 -9.05 -3.92 -9.97
N ALA A 66 -8.19 -2.94 -10.25
CA ALA A 66 -8.59 -1.53 -10.35
C ALA A 66 -9.65 -1.30 -11.45
N GLN A 67 -9.46 -1.92 -12.63
CA GLN A 67 -10.45 -1.87 -13.72
C GLN A 67 -11.78 -2.52 -13.34
N ARG A 68 -11.76 -3.66 -12.63
CA ARG A 68 -12.99 -4.34 -12.16
C ARG A 68 -13.78 -3.49 -11.18
N LEU A 69 -13.11 -2.61 -10.42
CA LEU A 69 -13.74 -1.61 -9.56
C LEU A 69 -14.29 -0.39 -10.33
N GLY A 70 -14.20 -0.40 -11.66
CA GLY A 70 -14.68 0.71 -12.50
C GLY A 70 -13.77 1.93 -12.50
N LEU A 71 -12.53 1.82 -11.98
CA LEU A 71 -11.58 2.93 -12.04
C LEU A 71 -11.12 3.12 -13.49
N ALA A 72 -11.27 4.34 -14.01
CA ALA A 72 -10.96 4.65 -15.40
C ALA A 72 -9.46 4.66 -15.68
N LEU A 73 -9.05 4.12 -16.84
CA LEU A 73 -7.65 4.07 -17.26
C LEU A 73 -7.09 5.40 -17.80
N SER A 74 -8.00 6.35 -18.05
CA SER A 74 -7.71 7.50 -18.89
C SER A 74 -7.69 8.78 -18.12
N GLU A 75 -6.78 9.23 -17.41
CA GLU A 75 -6.62 10.55 -16.79
C GLU A 75 -6.62 10.58 -15.25
N ASP A 76 -6.90 9.48 -14.55
CA ASP A 76 -6.85 9.48 -13.11
C ASP A 76 -5.42 9.22 -12.62
N ASP A 77 -4.96 10.05 -11.70
CA ASP A 77 -3.66 9.98 -11.02
C ASP A 77 -3.32 8.59 -10.47
N VAL A 78 -4.33 7.73 -10.24
CA VAL A 78 -4.18 6.37 -9.69
C VAL A 78 -3.33 5.45 -10.55
N PHE A 79 -3.55 5.44 -11.86
CA PHE A 79 -2.77 4.57 -12.76
C PHE A 79 -1.33 5.06 -12.89
N GLU A 80 -1.14 6.37 -12.89
CA GLU A 80 0.18 6.97 -12.85
C GLU A 80 0.89 6.67 -11.52
N GLU A 81 0.19 6.75 -10.39
CA GLU A 81 0.74 6.37 -9.09
C GLU A 81 1.09 4.88 -9.01
N ILE A 82 0.23 3.98 -9.50
CA ILE A 82 0.54 2.54 -9.60
C ILE A 82 1.77 2.33 -10.47
N ASN A 83 1.85 2.95 -11.65
CA ASN A 83 3.00 2.87 -12.54
C ASN A 83 4.28 3.38 -11.87
N GLY A 84 4.21 4.50 -11.16
CA GLY A 84 5.28 5.07 -10.36
C GLY A 84 5.80 4.09 -9.31
N MET A 85 4.91 3.47 -8.53
CA MET A 85 5.29 2.48 -7.54
C MET A 85 6.00 1.26 -8.16
N PHE A 86 5.52 0.75 -9.30
CA PHE A 86 6.18 -0.37 -10.00
C PHE A 86 7.53 0.03 -10.59
N LYS A 87 7.70 1.28 -11.03
CA LYS A 87 9.00 1.82 -11.45
C LYS A 87 9.98 1.87 -10.27
N ASP A 88 9.54 2.30 -9.10
CA ASP A 88 10.36 2.34 -7.89
C ASP A 88 10.78 0.94 -7.44
N MET A 89 9.84 -0.03 -7.43
CA MET A 89 10.16 -1.43 -7.17
C MET A 89 11.17 -1.99 -8.17
N GLY A 90 11.06 -1.63 -9.45
CA GLY A 90 12.04 -1.98 -10.49
C GLY A 90 13.43 -1.40 -10.21
N ASN A 91 13.52 -0.19 -9.68
CA ASN A 91 14.78 0.43 -9.25
C ASN A 91 15.40 -0.31 -8.05
N ILE A 92 14.57 -0.72 -7.07
CA ILE A 92 15.03 -1.54 -5.94
C ILE A 92 15.56 -2.90 -6.45
N VAL A 93 14.83 -3.60 -7.32
CA VAL A 93 15.26 -4.86 -7.94
C VAL A 93 16.59 -4.70 -8.66
N LYS A 94 16.77 -3.59 -9.39
CA LYS A 94 18.06 -3.29 -10.06
C LYS A 94 19.18 -3.12 -9.03
N GLY A 95 18.97 -2.36 -7.97
CA GLY A 95 19.94 -2.15 -6.89
C GLY A 95 20.32 -3.47 -6.22
N LEU A 96 19.35 -4.28 -5.80
CA LEU A 96 19.56 -5.58 -5.16
C LEU A 96 20.36 -6.53 -6.07
N SER A 97 20.07 -6.53 -7.40
CA SER A 97 20.78 -7.40 -8.34
C SER A 97 22.23 -6.98 -8.59
N ILE A 98 22.58 -5.72 -8.35
CA ILE A 98 23.96 -5.21 -8.46
C ILE A 98 24.73 -5.51 -7.17
N LEU A 99 24.11 -5.27 -6.02
CA LEU A 99 24.73 -5.46 -4.70
C LEU A 99 24.86 -6.94 -4.32
N GLY A 100 23.95 -7.79 -4.79
CA GLY A 100 23.93 -9.22 -4.48
C GLY A 100 23.52 -9.52 -3.03
N GLU A 101 22.87 -8.58 -2.34
CA GLU A 101 22.43 -8.72 -0.94
C GLU A 101 21.02 -8.21 -0.71
N LEU A 102 20.33 -8.80 0.25
CA LEU A 102 18.99 -8.43 0.70
C LEU A 102 19.00 -8.15 2.19
N THR A 103 18.98 -6.89 2.56
CA THR A 103 18.97 -6.45 3.96
C THR A 103 17.55 -6.45 4.52
N PRO A 104 17.36 -6.53 5.87
CA PRO A 104 16.04 -6.33 6.49
C PRO A 104 15.36 -5.03 6.04
N ARG A 105 16.09 -3.93 5.95
CA ARG A 105 15.58 -2.65 5.45
C ARG A 105 15.06 -2.73 4.02
N SER A 106 15.79 -3.41 3.13
CA SER A 106 15.36 -3.59 1.75
C SER A 106 14.13 -4.49 1.64
N MET A 107 14.01 -5.48 2.54
CA MET A 107 12.82 -6.34 2.63
C MET A 107 11.59 -5.53 3.02
N ASP A 108 11.68 -4.71 4.06
CA ASP A 108 10.57 -3.87 4.53
C ASP A 108 10.19 -2.84 3.47
N ALA A 109 11.18 -2.18 2.84
CA ALA A 109 10.93 -1.26 1.74
C ALA A 109 10.16 -1.92 0.59
N MET A 110 10.56 -3.13 0.17
CA MET A 110 9.87 -3.86 -0.89
C MET A 110 8.47 -4.32 -0.46
N ALA A 111 8.32 -4.86 0.76
CA ALA A 111 7.04 -5.33 1.29
C ALA A 111 6.02 -4.20 1.38
N SER A 112 6.44 -2.99 1.78
CA SER A 112 5.56 -1.83 1.98
C SER A 112 4.75 -1.43 0.74
N PHE A 113 5.23 -1.74 -0.46
CA PHE A 113 4.48 -1.47 -1.68
C PHE A 113 3.17 -2.26 -1.78
N GLY A 114 3.08 -3.42 -1.12
CA GLY A 114 1.87 -4.22 -1.13
C GLY A 114 0.68 -3.48 -0.49
N GLU A 115 0.89 -2.96 0.69
CA GLU A 115 -0.11 -2.19 1.43
C GLU A 115 -0.39 -0.85 0.77
N ARG A 116 0.63 -0.17 0.24
CA ARG A 116 0.49 1.10 -0.47
C ARG A 116 -0.36 0.97 -1.73
N LEU A 117 -0.13 -0.07 -2.54
CA LEU A 117 -0.94 -0.35 -3.74
C LEU A 117 -2.40 -0.65 -3.38
N SER A 118 -2.65 -1.52 -2.41
CA SER A 118 -4.01 -1.91 -2.05
C SER A 118 -4.81 -0.76 -1.45
N THR A 119 -4.19 0.08 -0.61
CA THR A 119 -4.88 1.21 0.01
C THR A 119 -5.12 2.35 -0.97
N LEU A 120 -4.24 2.57 -1.94
CA LEU A 120 -4.47 3.49 -3.05
C LEU A 120 -5.72 3.09 -3.83
N ILE A 121 -5.78 1.83 -4.29
CA ILE A 121 -6.92 1.30 -5.07
C ILE A 121 -8.21 1.37 -4.24
N LEU A 122 -8.16 0.96 -2.98
CA LEU A 122 -9.32 1.00 -2.09
C LEU A 122 -9.83 2.43 -1.88
N THR A 123 -8.94 3.40 -1.66
CA THR A 123 -9.32 4.80 -1.46
C THR A 123 -10.07 5.33 -2.69
N GLN A 124 -9.54 5.08 -3.88
CA GLN A 124 -10.18 5.50 -5.11
C GLN A 124 -11.52 4.81 -5.37
N ALA A 125 -11.61 3.51 -5.06
CA ALA A 125 -12.88 2.79 -5.16
C ALA A 125 -13.94 3.36 -4.21
N LEU A 126 -13.55 3.77 -2.99
CA LEU A 126 -14.44 4.44 -2.04
C LEU A 126 -14.92 5.80 -2.59
N GLU A 127 -14.01 6.63 -3.09
CA GLU A 127 -14.34 7.95 -3.65
C GLU A 127 -15.23 7.84 -4.88
N SER A 128 -14.92 6.93 -5.81
CA SER A 128 -15.75 6.64 -6.98
C SER A 128 -17.15 6.12 -6.60
N GLY A 129 -17.24 5.40 -5.48
CA GLY A 129 -18.51 4.94 -4.89
C GLY A 129 -19.26 6.02 -4.07
N GLY A 130 -18.78 7.26 -4.05
CA GLY A 130 -19.42 8.38 -3.34
C GLY A 130 -19.13 8.42 -1.83
N ILE A 131 -18.18 7.65 -1.33
CA ILE A 131 -17.72 7.69 0.06
C ILE A 131 -16.51 8.63 0.12
N PRO A 132 -16.59 9.78 0.81
CA PRO A 132 -15.47 10.71 0.90
C PRO A 132 -14.33 10.06 1.68
N ALA A 133 -13.33 9.53 0.99
CA ALA A 133 -12.16 8.89 1.56
C ALA A 133 -10.90 9.74 1.37
N GLN A 134 -9.86 9.44 2.11
CA GLN A 134 -8.53 10.03 1.95
C GLN A 134 -7.44 9.01 2.25
N LEU A 135 -6.58 8.79 1.25
CA LEU A 135 -5.36 8.00 1.45
C LEU A 135 -4.44 8.71 2.44
N MET A 136 -4.02 7.99 3.46
CA MET A 136 -3.07 8.45 4.46
C MET A 136 -1.75 7.69 4.30
N ASP A 137 -0.63 8.34 4.54
CA ASP A 137 0.65 7.63 4.63
C ASP A 137 0.88 7.21 6.10
N ALA A 138 0.81 5.92 6.38
CA ALA A 138 1.00 5.40 7.74
C ALA A 138 2.35 5.78 8.34
N ARG A 139 3.39 6.02 7.52
CA ARG A 139 4.73 6.44 7.96
C ARG A 139 4.75 7.84 8.57
N GLN A 140 3.76 8.68 8.26
CA GLN A 140 3.61 10.01 8.89
C GLN A 140 2.99 9.94 10.28
N CYS A 141 2.30 8.85 10.61
CA CYS A 141 1.56 8.68 11.84
C CYS A 141 2.18 7.63 12.76
N MET A 142 2.63 6.51 12.19
CA MET A 142 3.17 5.37 12.92
C MET A 142 4.70 5.45 12.91
N ILE A 143 5.24 6.20 13.87
CA ILE A 143 6.67 6.31 14.08
C ILE A 143 7.17 5.06 14.81
N THR A 144 8.23 4.44 14.31
CA THR A 144 8.78 3.20 14.85
C THR A 144 10.28 3.32 15.16
N ASP A 145 10.82 2.33 15.87
CA ASP A 145 12.26 2.13 15.95
C ASP A 145 12.82 1.63 14.60
N ASP A 146 14.16 1.52 14.51
CA ASP A 146 14.90 1.08 13.31
C ASP A 146 15.18 -0.43 13.29
N ASN A 147 14.45 -1.21 14.09
CA ASN A 147 14.57 -2.67 14.12
C ASN A 147 13.79 -3.30 12.95
N PHE A 148 14.32 -3.13 11.73
CA PHE A 148 13.68 -3.61 10.50
C PHE A 148 13.19 -5.05 10.61
N THR A 149 12.03 -5.35 10.02
CA THR A 149 11.25 -6.59 10.08
C THR A 149 10.59 -6.89 11.43
N ARG A 150 10.93 -6.15 12.49
CA ARG A 150 10.41 -6.28 13.86
C ARG A 150 10.27 -4.93 14.55
N ALA A 151 10.08 -3.86 13.78
CA ALA A 151 9.96 -2.52 14.29
C ALA A 151 8.83 -2.40 15.33
N ALA A 152 9.11 -1.71 16.43
CA ALA A 152 8.15 -1.43 17.48
C ALA A 152 7.69 0.03 17.41
N PRO A 153 6.38 0.33 17.59
CA PRO A 153 5.89 1.69 17.63
C PRO A 153 6.46 2.49 18.80
N LEU A 154 6.90 3.70 18.51
CA LEU A 154 7.32 4.69 19.50
C LEU A 154 6.12 5.60 19.83
N PHE A 155 5.29 5.16 20.78
CA PHE A 155 3.99 5.78 21.07
C PHE A 155 4.09 7.26 21.43
N GLU A 156 5.15 7.69 22.13
CA GLU A 156 5.40 9.09 22.49
C GLU A 156 5.55 9.99 21.25
N LEU A 157 6.03 9.45 20.14
CA LEU A 157 6.19 10.16 18.87
C LEU A 157 4.97 9.94 17.95
N ALA A 158 4.38 8.75 17.97
CA ALA A 158 3.24 8.42 17.12
C ALA A 158 1.96 9.14 17.56
N GLU A 159 1.71 9.30 18.87
CA GLU A 159 0.48 9.93 19.38
C GLU A 159 0.32 11.39 18.91
N PRO A 160 1.28 12.30 19.03
CA PRO A 160 1.17 13.65 18.47
C PRO A 160 1.06 13.66 16.95
N ALA A 161 1.81 12.79 16.24
CA ALA A 161 1.74 12.66 14.78
C ALA A 161 0.34 12.22 14.29
N ILE A 162 -0.28 11.27 14.99
CA ILE A 162 -1.68 10.88 14.73
C ILE A 162 -2.62 12.08 14.93
N GLY A 163 -2.43 12.85 16.02
CA GLY A 163 -3.23 14.05 16.28
C GLY A 163 -3.12 15.09 15.17
N GLU A 164 -1.92 15.30 14.64
CA GLU A 164 -1.65 16.27 13.57
C GLU A 164 -2.21 15.82 12.22
N HIS A 165 -2.02 14.57 11.81
CA HIS A 165 -2.35 14.12 10.46
C HIS A 165 -3.75 13.50 10.34
N LEU A 166 -4.21 12.75 11.34
CA LEU A 166 -5.48 12.01 11.25
C LEU A 166 -6.70 12.88 11.63
N LEU A 167 -6.61 13.65 12.71
CA LEU A 167 -7.78 14.39 13.21
C LEU A 167 -8.35 15.40 12.22
N PRO A 168 -7.56 16.15 11.42
CA PRO A 168 -8.11 17.04 10.41
C PRO A 168 -8.96 16.31 9.35
N VAL A 169 -8.56 15.11 8.93
CA VAL A 169 -9.27 14.31 7.94
C VAL A 169 -10.64 13.86 8.49
N ILE A 170 -10.67 13.37 9.72
CA ILE A 170 -11.92 12.98 10.41
C ILE A 170 -12.84 14.21 10.60
N ARG A 171 -12.29 15.36 10.98
CA ARG A 171 -13.07 16.61 11.15
C ARG A 171 -13.64 17.12 9.84
N ALA A 172 -12.95 16.89 8.73
CA ALA A 172 -13.44 17.18 7.39
C ALA A 172 -14.53 16.22 6.89
N GLY A 173 -14.90 15.21 7.69
CA GLY A 173 -15.92 14.21 7.34
C GLY A 173 -15.44 13.17 6.33
N ARG A 174 -14.14 13.03 6.13
CA ARG A 174 -13.55 12.04 5.24
C ARG A 174 -13.17 10.77 6.02
N VAL A 175 -13.18 9.64 5.33
CA VAL A 175 -12.72 8.34 5.85
C VAL A 175 -11.23 8.20 5.61
N PRO A 176 -10.37 8.22 6.64
CA PRO A 176 -8.94 7.98 6.48
C PRO A 176 -8.68 6.51 6.15
N VAL A 177 -7.85 6.26 5.14
CA VAL A 177 -7.45 4.90 4.72
C VAL A 177 -5.95 4.76 4.88
N PHE A 178 -5.52 3.89 5.80
CA PHE A 178 -4.12 3.65 6.15
C PHE A 178 -3.63 2.29 5.67
N GLN A 179 -2.33 2.20 5.42
CA GLN A 179 -1.61 0.96 5.28
C GLN A 179 -1.47 0.29 6.66
N GLY A 180 -1.75 -1.02 6.72
CA GLY A 180 -1.37 -1.83 7.86
C GLY A 180 0.11 -2.21 7.80
N PHE A 181 0.69 -2.61 8.93
CA PHE A 181 2.08 -3.11 9.01
C PHE A 181 3.18 -2.17 8.49
N ILE A 182 2.91 -0.89 8.31
CA ILE A 182 3.88 0.11 7.86
C ILE A 182 4.08 1.16 8.94
N GLY A 183 5.33 1.51 9.17
CA GLY A 183 5.78 2.61 10.00
C GLY A 183 7.02 3.28 9.39
N SER A 184 7.53 4.31 10.02
CA SER A 184 8.75 5.03 9.62
C SER A 184 9.86 4.88 10.64
#